data_3f9f2a276174785adf62da6d5eecd467
#
_entry.id   3f9f2a276174785adf62da6d5eecd467
#
_cell.length_a   1.000
_cell.length_b   1.000
_cell.length_c   1.000
_cell.angle_alpha   90.00
_cell.angle_beta   90.00
_cell.angle_gamma   90.00
#
_symmetry.space_group_name_H-M   'P 1'
#
loop_
_entity.id
_entity.type
_entity.pdbx_description
1 polymer ?
#
loop_
_entity_poly.entity_id
_entity_poly.type
_entity_poly.pdbx_seq_one_letter_code
_entity_poly.pdbx_strand_id
1 'polypeptide(L)'
;MNDTIKIYCENTASELHVNPGTSMAQVIAMLAIRNPNPFLAGYVNNRLKELYYKIYSPVSLRFVDITHFEGMRVYQRTLFFVLQKAVSDLFPGQKLHIKHSVAKGFYCEIEGMEDITPDQLRAIDERMRELVDSDANTVTKVFSTLFER
;
A
#
# COMPACT_ATOMS: atom_id res chain seq x y z
N MET A 1 -25.17 18.77 17.58
CA MET A 1 -23.93 18.48 18.33
C MET A 1 -23.03 17.66 17.41
N ASN A 2 -21.86 18.16 17.10
CA ASN A 2 -20.88 17.35 16.39
C ASN A 2 -20.25 16.41 17.43
N ASP A 3 -20.73 15.18 17.50
CA ASP A 3 -20.10 14.14 18.32
C ASP A 3 -18.75 13.80 17.72
N THR A 4 -17.68 14.43 18.24
CA THR A 4 -16.32 14.11 17.86
C THR A 4 -15.87 12.81 18.53
N ILE A 5 -15.01 12.07 17.85
CA ILE A 5 -14.42 10.83 18.32
C ILE A 5 -13.02 11.12 18.85
N LYS A 6 -12.71 10.60 20.04
CA LYS A 6 -11.37 10.66 20.60
C LYS A 6 -10.47 9.60 20.01
N ILE A 7 -9.32 10.00 19.48
CA ILE A 7 -8.28 9.12 18.93
C ILE A 7 -6.99 9.33 19.71
N TYR A 8 -6.28 8.25 20.00
CA TYR A 8 -4.91 8.30 20.51
C TYR A 8 -3.93 7.90 19.42
N CYS A 9 -2.97 8.75 19.08
CA CYS A 9 -1.91 8.45 18.12
C CYS A 9 -0.63 8.07 18.85
N GLU A 10 -0.20 6.81 18.70
CA GLU A 10 1.01 6.28 19.34
C GLU A 10 2.29 6.93 18.79
N ASN A 11 2.33 7.27 17.50
CA ASN A 11 3.51 7.88 16.87
C ASN A 11 3.88 9.25 17.47
N THR A 12 2.91 9.99 17.94
CA THR A 12 3.08 11.34 18.52
C THR A 12 2.79 11.38 20.00
N ALA A 13 2.35 10.27 20.59
CA ALA A 13 1.87 10.17 21.97
C ALA A 13 0.83 11.27 22.31
N SER A 14 -0.07 11.54 21.37
CA SER A 14 -1.04 12.63 21.49
C SER A 14 -2.47 12.16 21.25
N GLU A 15 -3.41 12.89 21.83
CA GLU A 15 -4.84 12.70 21.66
C GLU A 15 -5.40 13.75 20.68
N LEU A 16 -6.37 13.35 19.89
CA LEU A 16 -7.03 14.16 18.88
C LEU A 16 -8.53 13.86 18.87
N HIS A 17 -9.33 14.88 18.66
CA HIS A 17 -10.77 14.74 18.44
C HIS A 17 -11.08 14.97 16.95
N VAL A 18 -11.71 13.98 16.32
CA VAL A 18 -12.06 14.01 14.89
C VAL A 18 -13.54 13.71 14.67
N ASN A 19 -14.04 14.11 13.53
CA ASN A 19 -15.41 13.75 13.13
C ASN A 19 -15.48 12.26 12.75
N PRO A 20 -16.61 11.59 13.01
CA PRO A 20 -16.87 10.24 12.48
C PRO A 20 -16.66 10.20 10.97
N GLY A 21 -16.00 9.13 10.48
CA GLY A 21 -15.67 8.98 9.06
C GLY A 21 -14.35 9.64 8.61
N THR A 22 -13.60 10.25 9.54
CA THR A 22 -12.23 10.71 9.25
C THR A 22 -11.35 9.51 8.92
N SER A 23 -10.57 9.60 7.84
CA SER A 23 -9.62 8.54 7.46
C SER A 23 -8.29 8.68 8.21
N MET A 24 -7.52 7.58 8.30
CA MET A 24 -6.18 7.62 8.88
C MET A 24 -5.25 8.57 8.13
N ALA A 25 -5.36 8.68 6.79
CA ALA A 25 -4.60 9.64 5.99
C ALA A 25 -4.90 11.09 6.41
N GLN A 26 -6.16 11.41 6.68
CA GLN A 26 -6.55 12.72 7.20
C GLN A 26 -5.99 12.98 8.60
N VAL A 27 -5.96 11.96 9.48
CA VAL A 27 -5.35 12.08 10.82
C VAL A 27 -3.86 12.38 10.71
N ILE A 28 -3.12 11.72 9.82
CA ILE A 28 -1.70 12.01 9.55
C ILE A 28 -1.51 13.49 9.16
N ALA A 29 -2.35 13.98 8.26
CA ALA A 29 -2.30 15.38 7.83
C ALA A 29 -2.63 16.36 8.95
N MET A 30 -3.66 16.07 9.75
CA MET A 30 -4.09 16.91 10.89
C MET A 30 -3.01 17.00 11.97
N LEU A 31 -2.32 15.91 12.26
CA LEU A 31 -1.23 15.86 13.24
C LEU A 31 0.10 16.38 12.67
N ALA A 32 0.15 16.66 11.36
CA ALA A 32 1.37 17.07 10.65
C ALA A 32 2.57 16.18 10.99
N ILE A 33 2.34 14.85 11.03
CA ILE A 33 3.38 13.87 11.41
C ILE A 33 4.49 13.90 10.36
N ARG A 34 5.69 14.27 10.81
CA ARG A 34 6.88 14.22 9.95
C ARG A 34 7.54 12.87 10.09
N ASN A 35 7.71 12.18 8.97
CA ASN A 35 8.40 10.89 8.89
C ASN A 35 9.29 10.88 7.65
N PRO A 36 10.53 10.36 7.71
CA PRO A 36 11.43 10.30 6.55
C PRO A 36 10.85 9.53 5.36
N ASN A 37 10.08 8.49 5.66
CA ASN A 37 9.43 7.65 4.66
C ASN A 37 7.90 7.87 4.68
N PRO A 38 7.22 7.73 3.54
CA PRO A 38 5.76 7.74 3.51
C PRO A 38 5.19 6.63 4.38
N PHE A 39 4.13 6.93 5.12
CA PHE A 39 3.35 5.89 5.78
C PHE A 39 2.61 5.04 4.74
N LEU A 40 2.59 3.75 4.94
CA LEU A 40 2.02 2.77 4.01
C LEU A 40 0.73 2.13 4.55
N ALA A 41 0.62 2.03 5.87
CA ALA A 41 -0.52 1.45 6.56
C ALA A 41 -0.58 1.98 8.00
N GLY A 42 -1.60 1.58 8.75
CA GLY A 42 -1.68 1.87 10.18
C GLY A 42 -2.41 0.77 10.93
N TYR A 43 -2.11 0.67 12.22
CA TYR A 43 -2.86 -0.18 13.14
C TYR A 43 -4.00 0.62 13.76
N VAL A 44 -5.18 0.05 13.72
CA VAL A 44 -6.37 0.51 14.44
C VAL A 44 -6.67 -0.52 15.52
N ASN A 45 -6.44 -0.18 16.79
CA ASN A 45 -6.55 -1.12 17.92
C ASN A 45 -5.83 -2.44 17.63
N ASN A 46 -4.55 -2.38 17.21
CA ASN A 46 -3.69 -3.53 16.84
C ASN A 46 -4.12 -4.33 15.59
N ARG A 47 -5.08 -3.86 14.81
CA ARG A 47 -5.43 -4.44 13.52
C ARG A 47 -4.90 -3.59 12.38
N LEU A 48 -4.09 -4.18 11.51
CA LEU A 48 -3.53 -3.49 10.35
C LEU A 48 -4.63 -3.10 9.36
N LYS A 49 -4.64 -1.84 8.96
CA LYS A 49 -5.60 -1.24 8.02
C LYS A 49 -4.89 -0.34 7.02
N GLU A 50 -5.54 -0.11 5.88
CA GLU A 50 -5.10 0.86 4.89
C GLU A 50 -5.28 2.30 5.38
N LEU A 51 -4.54 3.26 4.81
CA LEU A 51 -4.60 4.66 5.24
C LEU A 51 -5.95 5.35 4.97
N TYR A 52 -6.76 4.82 4.05
CA TYR A 52 -8.11 5.32 3.75
C TYR A 52 -9.21 4.73 4.63
N TYR A 53 -8.84 3.82 5.55
CA TYR A 53 -9.78 3.28 6.53
C TYR A 53 -10.40 4.42 7.34
N LYS A 54 -11.74 4.42 7.40
CA LYS A 54 -12.53 5.45 8.08
C LYS A 54 -12.80 5.05 9.53
N ILE A 55 -12.63 6.01 10.43
CA ILE A 55 -12.75 5.84 11.88
C ILE A 55 -14.12 6.33 12.31
N TYR A 56 -14.86 5.49 13.03
CA TYR A 56 -16.21 5.78 13.52
C TYR A 56 -16.36 5.64 15.03
N SER A 57 -15.33 5.21 15.74
CA SER A 57 -15.34 5.00 17.19
C SER A 57 -13.99 5.37 17.80
N PRO A 58 -13.90 5.61 19.12
CA PRO A 58 -12.61 5.84 19.78
C PRO A 58 -11.63 4.69 19.55
N VAL A 59 -10.42 5.01 19.10
CA VAL A 59 -9.39 4.02 18.75
C VAL A 59 -7.99 4.53 19.07
N SER A 60 -7.05 3.59 19.23
CA SER A 60 -5.61 3.84 19.18
C SER A 60 -5.09 3.61 17.76
N LEU A 61 -4.27 4.53 17.27
CA LEU A 61 -3.67 4.48 15.94
C LEU A 61 -2.14 4.43 16.05
N ARG A 62 -1.53 3.59 15.22
CA ARG A 62 -0.09 3.56 15.02
C ARG A 62 0.21 3.40 13.53
N PHE A 63 0.83 4.41 12.93
CA PHE A 63 1.20 4.41 11.51
C PHE A 63 2.54 3.72 11.29
N VAL A 64 2.67 3.01 10.18
CA VAL A 64 3.87 2.26 9.81
C VAL A 64 4.31 2.60 8.40
N ASP A 65 5.63 2.69 8.22
CA ASP A 65 6.29 2.92 6.95
C ASP A 65 7.06 1.67 6.49
N ILE A 66 7.89 1.83 5.46
CA ILE A 66 8.70 0.74 4.87
C ILE A 66 9.74 0.14 5.84
N THR A 67 10.10 0.84 6.90
CA THR A 67 11.07 0.34 7.90
C THR A 67 10.44 -0.66 8.87
N HIS A 68 9.11 -0.67 8.95
CA HIS A 68 8.37 -1.64 9.72
C HIS A 68 8.10 -2.91 8.90
N PHE A 69 8.17 -4.09 9.53
CA PHE A 69 7.98 -5.37 8.86
C PHE A 69 6.65 -5.45 8.06
N GLU A 70 5.55 -5.06 8.67
CA GLU A 70 4.25 -5.06 7.97
C GLU A 70 4.16 -3.98 6.89
N GLY A 71 4.78 -2.82 7.09
CA GLY A 71 4.88 -1.78 6.05
C GLY A 71 5.68 -2.27 4.84
N MET A 72 6.80 -2.96 5.07
CA MET A 72 7.57 -3.61 3.99
C MET A 72 6.74 -4.65 3.25
N ARG A 73 5.97 -5.48 3.96
CA ARG A 73 5.07 -6.47 3.32
C ARG A 73 4.00 -5.81 2.46
N VAL A 74 3.39 -4.73 2.95
CA VAL A 74 2.41 -3.95 2.19
C VAL A 74 3.06 -3.39 0.92
N TYR A 75 4.25 -2.80 1.02
CA TYR A 75 5.01 -2.29 -0.12
C TYR A 75 5.29 -3.37 -1.17
N GLN A 76 5.81 -4.52 -0.75
CA GLN A 76 6.10 -5.66 -1.65
C GLN A 76 4.85 -6.17 -2.35
N ARG A 77 3.75 -6.36 -1.64
CA ARG A 77 2.47 -6.79 -2.24
C ARG A 77 1.96 -5.80 -3.27
N THR A 78 2.08 -4.51 -3.00
CA THR A 78 1.71 -3.46 -3.96
C THR A 78 2.56 -3.54 -5.22
N LEU A 79 3.88 -3.71 -5.10
CA LEU A 79 4.76 -3.89 -6.25
C LEU A 79 4.38 -5.12 -7.08
N PHE A 80 4.06 -6.24 -6.44
CA PHE A 80 3.62 -7.44 -7.16
C PHE A 80 2.33 -7.20 -7.94
N PHE A 81 1.41 -6.44 -7.38
CA PHE A 81 0.16 -6.09 -8.04
C PHE A 81 0.38 -5.18 -9.25
N VAL A 82 1.22 -4.17 -9.10
CA VAL A 82 1.60 -3.27 -10.20
C VAL A 82 2.30 -4.04 -11.31
N LEU A 83 3.22 -4.94 -10.95
CA LEU A 83 3.90 -5.83 -11.90
C LEU A 83 2.90 -6.76 -12.62
N GLN A 84 1.98 -7.39 -11.88
CA GLN A 84 0.94 -8.25 -12.46
C GLN A 84 0.07 -7.48 -13.45
N LYS A 85 -0.31 -6.24 -13.09
CA LYS A 85 -1.11 -5.38 -13.98
C LYS A 85 -0.33 -4.99 -15.24
N ALA A 86 0.93 -4.60 -15.10
CA ALA A 86 1.79 -4.26 -16.23
C ALA A 86 1.97 -5.45 -17.19
N VAL A 87 2.23 -6.65 -16.66
CA VAL A 87 2.35 -7.87 -17.46
C VAL A 87 1.03 -8.19 -18.17
N SER A 88 -0.10 -8.10 -17.47
CA SER A 88 -1.42 -8.34 -18.06
C SER A 88 -1.77 -7.36 -19.18
N ASP A 89 -1.35 -6.09 -19.06
CA ASP A 89 -1.58 -5.07 -20.09
C ASP A 89 -0.71 -5.26 -21.33
N LEU A 90 0.56 -5.65 -21.14
CA LEU A 90 1.53 -5.82 -22.23
C LEU A 90 1.46 -7.19 -22.90
N PHE A 91 1.11 -8.23 -22.14
CA PHE A 91 1.07 -9.61 -22.60
C PHE A 91 -0.27 -10.26 -22.23
N PRO A 92 -1.36 -9.87 -22.93
CA PRO A 92 -2.70 -10.39 -22.65
C PRO A 92 -2.74 -11.93 -22.69
N GLY A 93 -3.32 -12.55 -21.69
CA GLY A 93 -3.43 -14.00 -21.55
C GLY A 93 -2.23 -14.68 -20.88
N GLN A 94 -1.13 -13.98 -20.68
CA GLN A 94 0.03 -14.50 -19.95
C GLN A 94 -0.17 -14.29 -18.43
N LYS A 95 0.31 -15.24 -17.62
CA LYS A 95 0.26 -15.18 -16.16
C LYS A 95 1.64 -14.95 -15.58
N LEU A 96 1.72 -14.05 -14.63
CA LEU A 96 2.91 -13.84 -13.83
C LEU A 96 2.89 -14.78 -12.62
N HIS A 97 3.99 -15.49 -12.40
CA HIS A 97 4.23 -16.32 -11.24
C HIS A 97 5.39 -15.75 -10.41
N ILE A 98 5.10 -15.36 -9.18
CA ILE A 98 6.12 -14.96 -8.21
C ILE A 98 6.50 -16.21 -7.44
N LYS A 99 7.74 -16.69 -7.60
CA LYS A 99 8.19 -17.99 -7.11
C LYS A 99 8.79 -17.89 -5.69
N HIS A 100 10.01 -17.40 -5.59
CA HIS A 100 10.74 -17.35 -4.32
C HIS A 100 11.62 -16.11 -4.26
N SER A 101 12.02 -15.75 -3.04
CA SER A 101 12.97 -14.67 -2.85
C SER A 101 14.39 -15.12 -3.24
N VAL A 102 15.11 -14.24 -3.93
CA VAL A 102 16.52 -14.41 -4.29
C VAL A 102 17.27 -13.18 -3.82
N ALA A 103 18.15 -13.34 -2.87
CA ALA A 103 18.88 -12.23 -2.23
C ALA A 103 17.92 -11.12 -1.76
N LYS A 104 18.00 -9.93 -2.38
CA LYS A 104 17.13 -8.77 -2.06
C LYS A 104 15.93 -8.61 -3.00
N GLY A 105 15.67 -9.58 -3.86
CA GLY A 105 14.61 -9.54 -4.86
C GLY A 105 13.76 -10.80 -4.88
N PHE A 106 12.97 -10.93 -5.94
CA PHE A 106 12.10 -12.07 -6.16
C PHE A 106 12.29 -12.62 -7.57
N TYR A 107 12.35 -13.94 -7.67
CA TYR A 107 12.33 -14.62 -8.94
C TYR A 107 10.89 -14.70 -9.44
N CYS A 108 10.67 -14.21 -10.67
CA CYS A 108 9.37 -14.17 -11.31
C CYS A 108 9.45 -14.85 -12.68
N GLU A 109 8.39 -15.53 -13.06
CA GLU A 109 8.22 -16.15 -14.38
C GLU A 109 6.94 -15.64 -15.02
N ILE A 110 6.98 -15.41 -16.34
CA ILE A 110 5.78 -15.16 -17.14
C ILE A 110 5.48 -16.43 -17.92
N GLU A 111 4.29 -16.98 -17.72
CA GLU A 111 3.87 -18.23 -18.36
C GLU A 111 3.93 -18.10 -19.88
N GLY A 112 4.58 -19.08 -20.55
CA GLY A 112 4.77 -19.07 -22.00
C GLY A 112 5.88 -18.14 -22.52
N MET A 113 6.68 -17.53 -21.64
CA MET A 113 7.85 -16.73 -21.99
C MET A 113 9.09 -17.31 -21.29
N GLU A 114 9.89 -18.10 -22.01
CA GLU A 114 11.09 -18.73 -21.43
C GLU A 114 12.21 -17.68 -21.20
N ASP A 115 12.36 -16.74 -22.13
CA ASP A 115 13.34 -15.65 -22.04
C ASP A 115 12.66 -14.29 -22.22
N ILE A 116 12.86 -13.40 -21.29
CA ILE A 116 12.41 -12.00 -21.38
C ILE A 116 13.53 -11.18 -22.00
N THR A 117 13.25 -10.53 -23.12
CA THR A 117 14.23 -9.67 -23.79
C THR A 117 14.42 -8.36 -23.02
N PRO A 118 15.59 -7.69 -23.17
CA PRO A 118 15.82 -6.37 -22.56
C PRO A 118 14.77 -5.31 -22.93
N ASP A 119 14.22 -5.38 -24.13
CA ASP A 119 13.15 -4.46 -24.60
C ASP A 119 11.82 -4.73 -23.91
N GLN A 120 11.47 -5.99 -23.74
CA GLN A 120 10.29 -6.39 -22.98
C GLN A 120 10.41 -6.00 -21.50
N LEU A 121 11.59 -6.15 -20.92
CA LEU A 121 11.84 -5.74 -19.53
C LEU A 121 11.68 -4.23 -19.37
N ARG A 122 12.21 -3.43 -20.32
CA ARG A 122 12.00 -1.97 -20.33
C ARG A 122 10.54 -1.60 -20.47
N ALA A 123 9.80 -2.25 -21.35
CA ALA A 123 8.37 -1.99 -21.52
C ALA A 123 7.59 -2.29 -20.23
N ILE A 124 7.94 -3.35 -19.50
CA ILE A 124 7.33 -3.66 -18.20
C ILE A 124 7.63 -2.54 -17.19
N ASP A 125 8.90 -2.11 -17.07
CA ASP A 125 9.28 -1.02 -16.14
C ASP A 125 8.56 0.29 -16.46
N GLU A 126 8.53 0.68 -17.72
CA GLU A 126 7.80 1.88 -18.19
C GLU A 126 6.31 1.80 -17.86
N ARG A 127 5.69 0.64 -18.13
CA ARG A 127 4.27 0.44 -17.82
C ARG A 127 3.99 0.46 -16.32
N MET A 128 4.86 -0.10 -15.50
CA MET A 128 4.76 -0.02 -14.05
C MET A 128 4.82 1.43 -13.55
N ARG A 129 5.74 2.25 -14.09
CA ARG A 129 5.84 3.68 -13.76
C ARG A 129 4.59 4.44 -14.17
N GLU A 130 4.08 4.22 -15.37
CA GLU A 130 2.82 4.82 -15.84
C GLU A 130 1.65 4.48 -14.91
N LEU A 131 1.55 3.23 -14.46
CA LEU A 131 0.50 2.79 -13.54
C LEU A 131 0.60 3.48 -12.17
N VAL A 132 1.81 3.68 -11.68
CA VAL A 132 2.03 4.40 -10.41
C VAL A 132 1.74 5.89 -10.56
N ASP A 133 2.15 6.52 -11.65
CA ASP A 133 2.01 7.96 -11.87
C ASP A 133 0.57 8.36 -12.26
N SER A 134 -0.14 7.48 -13.00
CA SER A 134 -1.46 7.81 -13.55
C SER A 134 -2.60 7.68 -12.54
N ASP A 135 -2.43 6.93 -11.44
CA ASP A 135 -3.58 6.63 -10.59
C ASP A 135 -3.23 6.29 -9.14
N ALA A 136 -3.16 7.32 -8.32
CA ALA A 136 -3.20 7.16 -6.86
C ALA A 136 -4.44 6.35 -6.40
N ASN A 137 -5.53 6.35 -7.15
CA ASN A 137 -6.74 5.58 -6.85
C ASN A 137 -6.61 4.09 -7.21
N THR A 138 -5.88 3.71 -8.26
CA THR A 138 -5.64 2.30 -8.59
C THR A 138 -4.77 1.64 -7.55
N VAL A 139 -3.71 2.31 -7.13
CA VAL A 139 -2.86 1.85 -6.01
C VAL A 139 -3.71 1.72 -4.74
N THR A 140 -4.60 2.66 -4.48
CA THR A 140 -5.52 2.64 -3.33
C THR A 140 -6.51 1.47 -3.39
N LYS A 141 -7.13 1.20 -4.54
CA LYS A 141 -8.04 0.05 -4.72
C LYS A 141 -7.31 -1.29 -4.54
N VAL A 142 -6.08 -1.37 -4.98
CA VAL A 142 -5.22 -2.53 -4.76
C VAL A 142 -4.97 -2.74 -3.28
N PHE A 143 -4.70 -1.66 -2.53
CA PHE A 143 -4.54 -1.73 -1.09
C PHE A 143 -5.82 -2.25 -0.40
N SER A 144 -7.00 -1.74 -0.74
CA SER A 144 -8.25 -2.21 -0.13
C SER A 144 -8.46 -3.72 -0.33
N THR A 145 -8.20 -4.22 -1.54
CA THR A 145 -8.32 -5.65 -1.85
C THR A 145 -7.35 -6.53 -1.05
N LEU A 146 -6.18 -5.99 -0.66
CA LEU A 146 -5.19 -6.72 0.14
C LEU A 146 -5.57 -6.84 1.61
N PHE A 147 -6.40 -5.93 2.12
CA PHE A 147 -6.81 -5.89 3.53
C PHE A 147 -8.18 -6.53 3.81
N GLU A 148 -8.93 -6.90 2.77
CA GLU A 148 -10.23 -7.57 2.90
C GLU A 148 -10.14 -9.10 3.09
N ARG A 149 -8.92 -9.68 3.23
CA ARG A 149 -8.70 -11.12 3.44
C ARG A 149 -8.15 -11.42 4.82
#